data_fb3b720601470e826189716772e7a5e1
#
_entry.id   fb3b720601470e826189716772e7a5e1
#
_cell.length_a   1.000
_cell.length_b   1.000
_cell.length_c   1.000
_cell.angle_alpha   90.00
_cell.angle_beta   90.00
_cell.angle_gamma   90.00
#
_symmetry.space_group_name_H-M   'P 1'
#
loop_
_entity.id
_entity.type
_entity.pdbx_description
1 polymer ?
#
loop_
_entity_poly.entity_id
_entity_poly.type
_entity_poly.pdbx_seq_one_letter_code
_entity_poly.pdbx_strand_id
1 'polypeptide(L)'
;MKRTTLLSAVFLTLSLAVTSGVLGQSSEQIETSKASSAEEEGIKGVGKRSRFTRLVSAEQLERAGAQQFNEMKRQAARKQALAPATHPQVIRLRSIAQKIIPFTYRWNERAKLWQWEVNMFASSQVNAFCLPGGKIVFFTGILEKLKLTDDEAAMIMGHEIAHALREHARERMGKQMATQLGAEAISRSFGLGDLGRAGVNIGANLISLKFGREDESEADLVGLDLAARAGYDPRAGITLWQKMAQVNTGAPPEWLSTHPAGSNRIAEI
;
A
#
# COMPACT_ATOMS: atom_id res chain seq x y z
N MET A 1 10.10 -70.07 29.96
CA MET A 1 10.39 -69.92 31.42
C MET A 1 10.00 -68.49 31.78
N LYS A 2 8.87 -68.33 32.50
CA LYS A 2 8.73 -67.81 33.88
C LYS A 2 9.24 -66.37 34.00
N ARG A 3 8.54 -65.32 34.46
CA ARG A 3 7.42 -65.25 35.44
C ARG A 3 6.71 -63.88 35.28
N THR A 4 5.43 -63.93 35.40
CA THR A 4 4.43 -62.94 35.84
C THR A 4 4.76 -62.34 37.18
N THR A 5 4.49 -61.05 37.40
CA THR A 5 3.95 -60.53 38.70
C THR A 5 3.05 -59.32 38.46
N LEU A 6 1.79 -59.48 38.82
CA LEU A 6 0.80 -58.45 39.17
C LEU A 6 1.07 -57.90 40.57
N LEU A 7 0.68 -56.65 40.85
CA LEU A 7 0.13 -56.14 42.11
C LEU A 7 -0.40 -54.72 41.80
N SER A 8 -1.67 -54.49 41.68
CA SER A 8 -2.70 -54.29 42.71
C SER A 8 -2.75 -52.86 43.30
N ALA A 9 -3.87 -52.27 43.06
CA ALA A 9 -4.50 -51.03 43.44
C ALA A 9 -4.38 -50.64 44.93
N VAL A 10 -4.39 -49.34 45.22
CA VAL A 10 -5.03 -48.76 46.39
C VAL A 10 -5.74 -47.47 46.01
N PHE A 11 -7.05 -47.48 46.17
CA PHE A 11 -7.93 -46.31 46.22
C PHE A 11 -7.71 -45.60 47.56
N LEU A 12 -7.58 -44.29 47.55
CA LEU A 12 -7.84 -43.49 48.76
C LEU A 12 -8.64 -42.24 48.35
N THR A 13 -9.92 -42.31 48.65
CA THR A 13 -10.87 -41.19 48.64
C THR A 13 -10.63 -40.36 49.90
N LEU A 14 -10.47 -39.06 49.71
CA LEU A 14 -10.66 -38.11 50.81
C LEU A 14 -11.48 -36.91 50.30
N SER A 15 -12.73 -36.90 50.73
CA SER A 15 -13.63 -35.74 50.68
C SER A 15 -13.35 -34.82 51.86
N LEU A 16 -13.20 -33.53 51.67
CA LEU A 16 -13.54 -32.49 52.65
C LEU A 16 -13.78 -31.15 51.95
N ALA A 17 -15.02 -30.78 51.95
CA ALA A 17 -15.64 -29.57 52.53
C ALA A 17 -15.24 -28.20 51.93
N VAL A 18 -16.30 -27.63 51.43
CA VAL A 18 -16.60 -26.25 51.04
C VAL A 18 -16.17 -25.25 52.12
N THR A 19 -15.46 -24.18 51.72
CA THR A 19 -15.66 -22.84 52.29
C THR A 19 -15.58 -21.80 51.19
N SER A 20 -16.62 -21.00 51.11
CA SER A 20 -16.80 -19.85 50.25
C SER A 20 -15.75 -18.77 50.53
N GLY A 21 -15.10 -18.26 49.48
CA GLY A 21 -14.27 -17.08 49.52
C GLY A 21 -14.40 -16.35 48.17
N VAL A 22 -15.39 -15.46 48.12
CA VAL A 22 -15.49 -14.41 47.07
C VAL A 22 -14.31 -13.49 47.29
N LEU A 23 -13.50 -13.24 46.25
CA LEU A 23 -12.82 -12.00 45.90
C LEU A 23 -11.62 -12.32 44.96
N GLY A 24 -11.66 -11.80 43.75
CA GLY A 24 -10.49 -11.84 42.84
C GLY A 24 -10.81 -12.05 41.35
N GLN A 25 -11.91 -11.52 40.85
CA GLN A 25 -12.06 -11.28 39.40
C GLN A 25 -11.71 -9.82 39.15
N SER A 26 -10.52 -9.54 38.72
CA SER A 26 -10.21 -8.34 37.91
C SER A 26 -8.69 -8.24 37.67
N SER A 27 -8.20 -8.75 36.58
CA SER A 27 -7.00 -8.23 35.90
C SER A 27 -6.72 -8.85 34.54
N GLU A 28 -7.32 -9.97 34.18
CA GLU A 28 -7.09 -10.58 32.86
C GLU A 28 -8.13 -10.22 31.77
N GLN A 29 -9.23 -9.57 32.11
CA GLN A 29 -10.24 -9.12 31.11
C GLN A 29 -10.02 -7.69 30.62
N ILE A 30 -9.03 -6.95 31.11
CA ILE A 30 -8.77 -5.56 30.69
C ILE A 30 -7.74 -5.48 29.55
N GLU A 31 -6.91 -6.49 29.34
CA GLU A 31 -5.93 -6.47 28.23
C GLU A 31 -6.47 -6.96 26.88
N THR A 32 -7.51 -7.78 26.86
CA THR A 32 -8.14 -8.23 25.60
C THR A 32 -9.11 -7.19 25.00
N SER A 33 -9.53 -6.21 25.78
CA SER A 33 -10.46 -5.15 25.32
C SER A 33 -9.74 -3.95 24.68
N LYS A 34 -8.44 -3.76 24.91
CA LYS A 34 -7.66 -2.65 24.32
C LYS A 34 -7.11 -2.95 22.92
N ALA A 35 -7.03 -4.22 22.52
CA ALA A 35 -6.60 -4.58 21.17
C ALA A 35 -7.73 -4.51 20.13
N SER A 36 -8.99 -4.43 20.57
CA SER A 36 -10.17 -4.42 19.69
C SER A 36 -10.65 -3.01 19.30
N SER A 37 -10.23 -1.95 19.98
CA SER A 37 -10.75 -0.60 19.76
C SER A 37 -9.97 0.24 18.73
N ALA A 38 -8.88 -0.27 18.16
CA ALA A 38 -8.13 0.41 17.09
C ALA A 38 -8.62 0.03 15.67
N GLU A 39 -9.58 -0.89 15.56
CA GLU A 39 -10.09 -1.38 14.26
C GLU A 39 -11.37 -0.68 13.78
N GLU A 40 -11.99 0.22 14.55
CA GLU A 40 -13.32 0.78 14.23
C GLU A 40 -13.35 2.19 13.60
N GLU A 41 -12.22 2.84 13.39
CA GLU A 41 -12.15 4.10 12.63
C GLU A 41 -11.78 3.90 11.15
N GLY A 42 -12.16 2.79 10.55
CA GLY A 42 -11.97 2.54 9.13
C GLY A 42 -12.94 3.39 8.27
N ILE A 43 -12.44 3.87 7.15
CA ILE A 43 -13.31 4.50 6.14
C ILE A 43 -14.15 3.40 5.51
N LYS A 44 -15.47 3.62 5.41
CA LYS A 44 -16.38 2.70 4.73
C LYS A 44 -15.89 2.48 3.28
N GLY A 45 -15.72 1.22 2.89
CA GLY A 45 -15.20 0.86 1.57
C GLY A 45 -13.70 0.54 1.54
N VAL A 46 -12.96 0.77 2.64
CA VAL A 46 -11.56 0.37 2.75
C VAL A 46 -11.46 -0.92 3.56
N GLY A 47 -11.07 -2.00 2.88
CA GLY A 47 -10.97 -3.34 3.47
C GLY A 47 -9.67 -3.59 4.25
N LYS A 48 -9.55 -4.83 4.79
CA LYS A 48 -8.28 -5.31 5.34
C LYS A 48 -7.27 -5.52 4.20
N ARG A 49 -5.99 -5.28 4.49
CA ARG A 49 -4.93 -5.57 3.51
C ARG A 49 -4.97 -7.02 3.04
N SER A 50 -4.71 -7.23 1.76
CA SER A 50 -4.74 -8.54 1.13
C SER A 50 -3.75 -9.52 1.76
N ARG A 51 -4.19 -10.79 1.92
CA ARG A 51 -3.32 -11.87 2.40
C ARG A 51 -2.14 -12.17 1.45
N PHE A 52 -2.25 -11.81 0.17
CA PHE A 52 -1.18 -12.03 -0.80
C PHE A 52 0.07 -11.19 -0.51
N THR A 53 -0.07 -10.10 0.25
CA THR A 53 1.08 -9.33 0.72
C THR A 53 2.06 -10.16 1.55
N ARG A 54 1.61 -11.22 2.21
CA ARG A 54 2.48 -12.12 3.01
C ARG A 54 3.50 -12.90 2.18
N LEU A 55 3.29 -13.04 0.88
CA LEU A 55 4.19 -13.76 -0.01
C LEU A 55 5.42 -12.94 -0.44
N VAL A 56 5.42 -11.64 -0.20
CA VAL A 56 6.49 -10.71 -0.60
C VAL A 56 6.94 -9.92 0.63
N SER A 57 8.25 -9.81 0.88
CA SER A 57 8.74 -9.01 2.01
C SER A 57 8.55 -7.50 1.75
N ALA A 58 7.99 -6.79 2.72
CA ALA A 58 7.82 -5.34 2.65
C ALA A 58 9.18 -4.63 2.54
N GLU A 59 10.15 -5.06 3.34
CA GLU A 59 11.51 -4.50 3.36
C GLU A 59 12.24 -4.68 2.02
N GLN A 60 12.07 -5.84 1.39
CA GLN A 60 12.67 -6.10 0.07
C GLN A 60 12.06 -5.20 -0.98
N LEU A 61 10.74 -5.00 -0.94
CA LEU A 61 10.04 -4.15 -1.89
C LEU A 61 10.38 -2.66 -1.68
N GLU A 62 10.47 -2.20 -0.44
CA GLU A 62 10.93 -0.84 -0.10
C GLU A 62 12.36 -0.59 -0.58
N ARG A 63 13.27 -1.56 -0.41
CA ARG A 63 14.64 -1.48 -0.95
C ARG A 63 14.65 -1.42 -2.47
N ALA A 64 13.87 -2.27 -3.14
CA ALA A 64 13.73 -2.26 -4.59
C ALA A 64 13.17 -0.93 -5.10
N GLY A 65 12.16 -0.38 -4.42
CA GLY A 65 11.61 0.96 -4.69
C GLY A 65 12.67 2.05 -4.58
N ALA A 66 13.46 2.04 -3.50
CA ALA A 66 14.54 3.01 -3.31
C ALA A 66 15.66 2.87 -4.38
N GLN A 67 16.00 1.64 -4.77
CA GLN A 67 16.98 1.40 -5.84
C GLN A 67 16.47 1.93 -7.19
N GLN A 68 15.23 1.58 -7.57
CA GLN A 68 14.60 2.05 -8.80
C GLN A 68 14.51 3.57 -8.84
N PHE A 69 14.08 4.19 -7.74
CA PHE A 69 13.99 5.63 -7.62
C PHE A 69 15.36 6.31 -7.80
N ASN A 70 16.42 5.80 -7.16
CA ASN A 70 17.76 6.34 -7.28
C ASN A 70 18.30 6.20 -8.71
N GLU A 71 18.00 5.11 -9.40
CA GLU A 71 18.40 4.94 -10.80
C GLU A 71 17.66 5.95 -11.70
N MET A 72 16.36 6.13 -11.50
CA MET A 72 15.59 7.15 -12.23
C MET A 72 16.12 8.56 -11.99
N LYS A 73 16.46 8.90 -10.75
CA LYS A 73 17.08 10.20 -10.43
C LYS A 73 18.40 10.39 -11.16
N ARG A 74 19.26 9.37 -11.18
CA ARG A 74 20.52 9.43 -11.93
C ARG A 74 20.28 9.63 -13.42
N GLN A 75 19.34 8.89 -14.00
CA GLN A 75 18.98 9.03 -15.42
C GLN A 75 18.40 10.41 -15.74
N ALA A 76 17.48 10.91 -14.90
CA ALA A 76 16.90 12.24 -15.04
C ALA A 76 17.97 13.33 -14.93
N ALA A 77 18.91 13.20 -13.98
CA ALA A 77 20.02 14.15 -13.83
C ALA A 77 20.94 14.17 -15.06
N ARG A 78 21.31 13.00 -15.61
CA ARG A 78 22.13 12.89 -16.83
C ARG A 78 21.45 13.56 -18.04
N LYS A 79 20.11 13.50 -18.09
CA LYS A 79 19.29 14.12 -19.17
C LYS A 79 18.91 15.56 -18.85
N GLN A 80 19.40 16.14 -17.77
CA GLN A 80 19.00 17.46 -17.27
C GLN A 80 17.49 17.60 -17.04
N ALA A 81 16.82 16.48 -16.77
CA ALA A 81 15.39 16.39 -16.52
C ALA A 81 15.02 16.32 -15.03
N LEU A 82 15.98 16.29 -14.12
CA LEU A 82 15.74 16.39 -12.69
C LEU A 82 15.63 17.86 -12.28
N ALA A 83 14.45 18.26 -11.82
CA ALA A 83 14.26 19.62 -11.33
C ALA A 83 15.10 19.88 -10.08
N PRO A 84 15.76 21.03 -9.96
CA PRO A 84 16.55 21.38 -8.78
C PRO A 84 15.65 21.52 -7.54
N ALA A 85 16.22 21.28 -6.36
CA ALA A 85 15.48 21.37 -5.10
C ALA A 85 14.88 22.77 -4.83
N THR A 86 15.45 23.79 -5.45
CA THR A 86 15.00 25.19 -5.37
C THR A 86 13.90 25.55 -6.37
N HIS A 87 13.51 24.61 -7.25
CA HIS A 87 12.44 24.86 -8.22
C HIS A 87 11.12 25.11 -7.48
N PRO A 88 10.33 26.17 -7.82
CA PRO A 88 9.11 26.53 -7.09
C PRO A 88 8.10 25.37 -6.98
N GLN A 89 7.91 24.59 -8.04
CA GLN A 89 7.03 23.43 -8.01
C GLN A 89 7.56 22.30 -7.11
N VAL A 90 8.88 22.10 -6.99
CA VAL A 90 9.46 21.11 -6.07
C VAL A 90 9.21 21.54 -4.62
N ILE A 91 9.42 22.82 -4.32
CA ILE A 91 9.13 23.39 -2.99
C ILE A 91 7.67 23.22 -2.65
N ARG A 92 6.78 23.56 -3.58
CA ARG A 92 5.32 23.39 -3.47
C ARG A 92 4.94 21.93 -3.18
N LEU A 93 5.39 20.98 -3.98
CA LEU A 93 5.10 19.56 -3.79
C LEU A 93 5.63 19.02 -2.46
N ARG A 94 6.82 19.46 -2.03
CA ARG A 94 7.38 19.09 -0.73
C ARG A 94 6.57 19.65 0.44
N SER A 95 6.06 20.87 0.31
CA SER A 95 5.16 21.46 1.30
C SER A 95 3.86 20.66 1.44
N ILE A 96 3.28 20.21 0.31
CA ILE A 96 2.10 19.34 0.29
C ILE A 96 2.41 18.02 1.00
N ALA A 97 3.52 17.37 0.63
CA ALA A 97 3.95 16.10 1.24
C ALA A 97 4.15 16.24 2.77
N GLN A 98 4.80 17.30 3.22
CA GLN A 98 5.04 17.55 4.65
C GLN A 98 3.75 17.64 5.45
N LYS A 99 2.66 18.14 4.86
CA LYS A 99 1.34 18.20 5.51
C LYS A 99 0.63 16.84 5.50
N ILE A 100 0.81 16.02 4.45
CA ILE A 100 0.14 14.73 4.30
C ILE A 100 0.82 13.63 5.13
N ILE A 101 2.16 13.58 5.16
CA ILE A 101 2.96 12.49 5.76
C ILE A 101 2.57 12.17 7.21
N PRO A 102 2.30 13.12 8.10
CA PRO A 102 1.92 12.82 9.49
C PRO A 102 0.67 11.93 9.62
N PHE A 103 -0.22 11.94 8.63
CA PHE A 103 -1.47 11.16 8.64
C PHE A 103 -1.32 9.77 8.02
N THR A 104 -0.14 9.44 7.44
CA THR A 104 0.12 8.14 6.79
C THR A 104 0.24 6.99 7.80
N TYR A 105 0.67 7.27 9.02
CA TYR A 105 1.03 6.28 10.03
C TYR A 105 -0.17 5.43 10.49
N ARG A 106 -1.37 6.01 10.48
CA ARG A 106 -2.60 5.29 10.79
C ARG A 106 -2.92 4.18 9.77
N TRP A 107 -2.46 4.35 8.53
CA TRP A 107 -2.69 3.41 7.45
C TRP A 107 -1.60 2.34 7.34
N ASN A 108 -0.38 2.69 7.70
CA ASN A 108 0.75 1.78 7.72
C ASN A 108 1.82 2.25 8.70
N GLU A 109 2.00 1.53 9.80
CA GLU A 109 3.02 1.83 10.82
C GLU A 109 4.44 1.88 10.25
N ARG A 110 4.73 1.11 9.19
CA ARG A 110 6.04 1.13 8.52
C ARG A 110 6.37 2.48 7.89
N ALA A 111 5.35 3.29 7.58
CA ALA A 111 5.53 4.63 7.01
C ALA A 111 6.34 5.57 7.91
N LYS A 112 6.41 5.30 9.22
CA LYS A 112 7.28 6.00 10.19
C LYS A 112 8.78 5.79 9.91
N LEU A 113 9.12 4.66 9.28
CA LEU A 113 10.49 4.27 8.96
C LEU A 113 10.90 4.68 7.55
N TRP A 114 9.94 5.12 6.72
CA TRP A 114 10.22 5.45 5.34
C TRP A 114 11.04 6.74 5.20
N GLN A 115 12.00 6.70 4.30
CA GLN A 115 12.77 7.87 3.92
C GLN A 115 12.02 8.64 2.83
N TRP A 116 11.03 9.41 3.23
CA TRP A 116 10.17 10.20 2.34
C TRP A 116 11.00 11.15 1.48
N GLU A 117 10.77 11.11 0.18
CA GLU A 117 11.48 11.96 -0.77
C GLU A 117 10.56 12.35 -1.94
N VAL A 118 10.51 13.65 -2.25
CA VAL A 118 9.70 14.20 -3.34
C VAL A 118 10.61 14.85 -4.36
N ASN A 119 10.49 14.41 -5.63
CA ASN A 119 11.19 14.97 -6.76
C ASN A 119 10.24 15.24 -7.93
N MET A 120 10.66 16.12 -8.82
CA MET A 120 9.96 16.42 -10.06
C MET A 120 10.88 16.15 -11.25
N PHE A 121 10.37 15.43 -12.25
CA PHE A 121 11.09 15.16 -13.49
C PHE A 121 10.47 15.91 -14.65
N ALA A 122 11.31 16.56 -15.46
CA ALA A 122 10.89 17.21 -16.69
C ALA A 122 10.47 16.14 -17.72
N SER A 123 9.19 16.08 -17.98
CA SER A 123 8.57 15.16 -18.95
C SER A 123 7.20 15.68 -19.33
N SER A 124 6.84 15.58 -20.61
CA SER A 124 5.49 15.93 -21.08
C SER A 124 4.42 14.91 -20.71
N GLN A 125 4.81 13.78 -20.10
CA GLN A 125 3.86 12.77 -19.64
C GLN A 125 2.98 13.32 -18.50
N VAL A 126 1.69 13.01 -18.56
CA VAL A 126 0.75 13.26 -17.46
C VAL A 126 0.88 12.07 -16.53
N ASN A 127 1.79 12.15 -15.55
CA ASN A 127 2.08 11.05 -14.64
C ASN A 127 2.61 11.55 -13.29
N ALA A 128 2.33 10.77 -12.26
CA ALA A 128 2.92 10.84 -10.92
C ALA A 128 2.93 9.43 -10.33
N PHE A 129 3.74 9.15 -9.32
CA PHE A 129 3.73 7.88 -8.62
C PHE A 129 4.41 7.98 -7.24
N CYS A 130 4.09 7.03 -6.37
CA CYS A 130 4.80 6.80 -5.12
C CYS A 130 5.28 5.33 -5.05
N LEU A 131 6.59 5.14 -5.08
CA LEU A 131 7.17 3.81 -4.88
C LEU A 131 7.17 3.41 -3.39
N PRO A 132 7.15 2.11 -3.09
CA PRO A 132 7.30 1.61 -1.72
C PRO A 132 8.51 2.24 -1.02
N GLY A 133 8.34 2.60 0.24
CA GLY A 133 9.35 3.35 1.00
C GLY A 133 9.25 4.87 0.88
N GLY A 134 8.13 5.39 0.32
CA GLY A 134 7.81 6.83 0.33
C GLY A 134 8.57 7.65 -0.72
N LYS A 135 8.84 7.09 -1.90
CA LYS A 135 9.55 7.76 -2.99
C LYS A 135 8.57 8.32 -4.02
N ILE A 136 8.31 9.62 -3.95
CA ILE A 136 7.28 10.34 -4.71
C ILE A 136 7.92 11.08 -5.89
N VAL A 137 7.33 10.91 -7.08
CA VAL A 137 7.71 11.63 -8.29
C VAL A 137 6.47 12.25 -8.93
N PHE A 138 6.61 13.51 -9.33
CA PHE A 138 5.70 14.18 -10.24
C PHE A 138 6.43 14.48 -11.55
N PHE A 139 5.76 14.31 -12.67
CA PHE A 139 6.26 14.81 -13.95
C PHE A 139 5.73 16.23 -14.19
N THR A 140 6.52 17.08 -14.88
CA THR A 140 6.06 18.44 -15.20
C THR A 140 4.75 18.43 -15.99
N GLY A 141 4.57 17.44 -16.87
CA GLY A 141 3.38 17.34 -17.71
C GLY A 141 2.06 17.22 -16.94
N ILE A 142 2.02 16.56 -15.77
CA ILE A 142 0.78 16.48 -14.99
C ILE A 142 0.44 17.82 -14.36
N LEU A 143 1.45 18.58 -13.91
CA LEU A 143 1.24 19.91 -13.31
C LEU A 143 0.81 20.94 -14.34
N GLU A 144 1.48 20.95 -15.49
CA GLU A 144 1.30 21.96 -16.53
C GLU A 144 0.03 21.76 -17.36
N LYS A 145 -0.20 20.52 -17.84
CA LYS A 145 -1.36 20.22 -18.69
C LYS A 145 -2.68 20.28 -17.94
N LEU A 146 -2.68 19.84 -16.67
CA LEU A 146 -3.87 19.90 -15.83
C LEU A 146 -4.00 21.21 -15.06
N LYS A 147 -2.96 22.06 -15.06
CA LYS A 147 -2.93 23.32 -14.28
C LYS A 147 -3.42 23.09 -12.84
N LEU A 148 -2.77 22.13 -12.15
CA LEU A 148 -3.21 21.67 -10.84
C LEU A 148 -3.16 22.77 -9.79
N THR A 149 -4.25 22.93 -9.04
CA THR A 149 -4.26 23.67 -7.77
C THR A 149 -3.50 22.87 -6.70
N ASP A 150 -3.27 23.47 -5.51
CA ASP A 150 -2.66 22.75 -4.38
C ASP A 150 -3.53 21.61 -3.91
N ASP A 151 -4.85 21.82 -3.84
CA ASP A 151 -5.79 20.77 -3.46
C ASP A 151 -5.78 19.60 -4.44
N GLU A 152 -5.80 19.87 -5.75
CA GLU A 152 -5.74 18.83 -6.77
C GLU A 152 -4.39 18.07 -6.76
N ALA A 153 -3.28 18.79 -6.54
CA ALA A 153 -1.97 18.15 -6.39
C ALA A 153 -1.89 17.30 -5.12
N ALA A 154 -2.56 17.72 -4.04
CA ALA A 154 -2.69 16.96 -2.81
C ALA A 154 -3.56 15.70 -3.00
N MET A 155 -4.63 15.77 -3.81
CA MET A 155 -5.44 14.59 -4.18
C MET A 155 -4.60 13.55 -4.91
N ILE A 156 -3.84 13.95 -5.94
CA ILE A 156 -2.94 13.03 -6.66
C ILE A 156 -1.90 12.46 -5.70
N MET A 157 -1.24 13.31 -4.91
CA MET A 157 -0.21 12.86 -3.97
C MET A 157 -0.77 11.90 -2.92
N GLY A 158 -1.94 12.18 -2.37
CA GLY A 158 -2.63 11.32 -1.43
C GLY A 158 -2.96 9.95 -2.03
N HIS A 159 -3.48 9.93 -3.26
CA HIS A 159 -3.77 8.71 -4.02
C HIS A 159 -2.51 7.85 -4.25
N GLU A 160 -1.41 8.46 -4.70
CA GLU A 160 -0.15 7.75 -4.91
C GLU A 160 0.45 7.22 -3.59
N ILE A 161 0.39 8.02 -2.54
CA ILE A 161 0.80 7.59 -1.20
C ILE A 161 -0.08 6.45 -0.71
N ALA A 162 -1.39 6.48 -0.96
CA ALA A 162 -2.31 5.42 -0.56
C ALA A 162 -1.96 4.07 -1.20
N HIS A 163 -1.58 4.03 -2.48
CA HIS A 163 -1.09 2.80 -3.10
C HIS A 163 0.11 2.19 -2.35
N ALA A 164 1.05 3.01 -1.92
CA ALA A 164 2.21 2.55 -1.15
C ALA A 164 1.81 2.08 0.26
N LEU A 165 0.94 2.83 0.96
CA LEU A 165 0.47 2.50 2.32
C LEU A 165 -0.36 1.22 2.36
N ARG A 166 -1.24 1.03 1.37
CA ARG A 166 -2.10 -0.15 1.22
C ARG A 166 -1.36 -1.35 0.64
N GLU A 167 -0.10 -1.13 0.23
CA GLU A 167 0.80 -2.16 -0.28
C GLU A 167 0.29 -2.81 -1.58
N HIS A 168 -0.43 -2.08 -2.45
CA HIS A 168 -1.03 -2.61 -3.67
C HIS A 168 0.00 -3.23 -4.62
N ALA A 169 1.20 -2.65 -4.73
CA ALA A 169 2.29 -3.25 -5.50
C ALA A 169 2.72 -4.61 -4.91
N ARG A 170 2.78 -4.72 -3.57
CA ARG A 170 3.14 -5.94 -2.85
C ARG A 170 2.07 -7.02 -3.02
N GLU A 171 0.80 -6.63 -2.94
CA GLU A 171 -0.33 -7.52 -3.19
C GLU A 171 -0.29 -8.09 -4.60
N ARG A 172 -0.09 -7.22 -5.60
CA ARG A 172 -0.05 -7.63 -7.00
C ARG A 172 1.07 -8.61 -7.28
N MET A 173 2.26 -8.34 -6.75
CA MET A 173 3.39 -9.26 -6.85
C MET A 173 3.11 -10.59 -6.13
N GLY A 174 2.46 -10.55 -4.98
CA GLY A 174 2.04 -11.75 -4.25
C GLY A 174 1.01 -12.57 -5.04
N LYS A 175 0.04 -11.93 -5.70
CA LYS A 175 -0.91 -12.61 -6.59
C LYS A 175 -0.20 -13.27 -7.78
N GLN A 176 0.75 -12.57 -8.41
CA GLN A 176 1.56 -13.12 -9.51
C GLN A 176 2.37 -14.34 -9.04
N MET A 177 3.03 -14.24 -7.87
CA MET A 177 3.77 -15.33 -7.28
C MET A 177 2.88 -16.54 -6.98
N ALA A 178 1.71 -16.32 -6.39
CA ALA A 178 0.75 -17.39 -6.11
C ALA A 178 0.28 -18.09 -7.41
N THR A 179 0.04 -17.33 -8.48
CA THR A 179 -0.35 -17.86 -9.79
C THR A 179 0.77 -18.71 -10.39
N GLN A 180 2.03 -18.24 -10.32
CA GLN A 180 3.17 -18.98 -10.84
C GLN A 180 3.40 -20.30 -10.07
N LEU A 181 3.32 -20.26 -8.73
CA LEU A 181 3.45 -21.46 -7.89
C LEU A 181 2.34 -22.46 -8.18
N GLY A 182 1.10 -21.99 -8.37
CA GLY A 182 -0.02 -22.84 -8.78
C GLY A 182 0.18 -23.47 -10.15
N ALA A 183 0.63 -22.71 -11.14
CA ALA A 183 0.95 -23.21 -12.47
C ALA A 183 2.10 -24.21 -12.46
N GLU A 184 3.13 -23.98 -11.65
CA GLU A 184 4.26 -24.91 -11.49
C GLU A 184 3.82 -26.23 -10.84
N ALA A 185 2.96 -26.18 -9.80
CA ALA A 185 2.42 -27.38 -9.17
C ALA A 185 1.60 -28.21 -10.15
N ILE A 186 0.76 -27.56 -10.97
CA ILE A 186 -0.01 -28.20 -12.04
C ILE A 186 0.93 -28.79 -13.09
N SER A 187 1.92 -28.03 -13.56
CA SER A 187 2.89 -28.48 -14.56
C SER A 187 3.67 -29.73 -14.11
N ARG A 188 4.12 -29.75 -12.84
CA ARG A 188 4.76 -30.94 -12.25
C ARG A 188 3.83 -32.14 -12.18
N SER A 189 2.55 -31.94 -11.84
CA SER A 189 1.55 -33.00 -11.76
C SER A 189 1.26 -33.64 -13.11
N PHE A 190 1.41 -32.90 -14.23
CA PHE A 190 1.21 -33.37 -15.59
C PHE A 190 2.52 -33.69 -16.33
N GLY A 191 3.69 -33.66 -15.67
CA GLY A 191 4.97 -33.99 -16.28
C GLY A 191 5.48 -32.97 -17.32
N LEU A 192 4.94 -31.77 -17.32
CA LEU A 192 5.32 -30.67 -18.20
C LEU A 192 6.48 -29.86 -17.57
N GLY A 193 7.67 -30.50 -17.48
CA GLY A 193 8.83 -29.89 -16.84
C GLY A 193 9.25 -28.54 -17.44
N ASP A 194 9.85 -27.69 -16.59
CA ASP A 194 10.61 -26.45 -16.89
C ASP A 194 9.88 -25.13 -17.22
N LEU A 195 8.57 -25.01 -17.08
CA LEU A 195 7.89 -23.70 -17.18
C LEU A 195 7.96 -22.82 -15.92
N GLY A 196 8.57 -23.31 -14.83
CA GLY A 196 8.46 -22.73 -13.48
C GLY A 196 9.59 -21.83 -13.01
N ARG A 197 10.62 -21.52 -13.80
CA ARG A 197 11.80 -20.75 -13.33
C ARG A 197 11.79 -19.25 -13.59
N ALA A 198 10.67 -18.66 -13.98
CA ALA A 198 10.54 -17.20 -13.95
C ALA A 198 10.33 -16.76 -12.51
N GLY A 199 11.40 -16.70 -11.73
CA GLY A 199 11.35 -16.06 -10.41
C GLY A 199 10.70 -14.68 -10.53
N VAL A 200 9.76 -14.35 -9.63
CA VAL A 200 9.24 -12.99 -9.55
C VAL A 200 10.42 -12.07 -9.33
N ASN A 201 10.82 -11.38 -10.39
CA ASN A 201 11.88 -10.41 -10.29
C ASN A 201 11.35 -9.22 -9.51
N ILE A 202 11.66 -9.17 -8.19
CA ILE A 202 11.26 -8.06 -7.31
C ILE A 202 11.81 -6.71 -7.82
N GLY A 203 12.81 -6.74 -8.70
CA GLY A 203 13.30 -5.58 -9.45
C GLY A 203 12.48 -5.24 -10.70
N ALA A 204 11.38 -5.96 -10.99
CA ALA A 204 10.48 -5.62 -12.07
C ALA A 204 9.95 -4.18 -11.88
N ASN A 205 9.77 -3.50 -12.98
CA ASN A 205 9.39 -2.09 -13.04
C ASN A 205 8.12 -1.79 -12.21
N LEU A 206 8.31 -1.32 -10.97
CA LEU A 206 7.22 -1.02 -10.03
C LEU A 206 6.30 0.10 -10.55
N ILE A 207 6.79 0.93 -11.48
CA ILE A 207 6.06 2.06 -12.06
C ILE A 207 5.06 1.59 -13.12
N SER A 208 5.32 0.48 -13.79
CA SER A 208 4.43 -0.07 -14.83
C SER A 208 3.36 -1.04 -14.28
N LEU A 209 3.26 -1.18 -12.97
CA LEU A 209 2.22 -2.00 -12.36
C LEU A 209 0.85 -1.36 -12.62
N LYS A 210 -0.06 -2.14 -13.18
CA LYS A 210 -1.46 -1.74 -13.32
C LYS A 210 -2.24 -2.19 -12.09
N PHE A 211 -3.00 -1.31 -11.51
CA PHE A 211 -3.82 -1.60 -10.35
C PHE A 211 -5.23 -2.04 -10.76
N GLY A 212 -5.89 -2.80 -9.89
CA GLY A 212 -7.25 -3.23 -10.07
C GLY A 212 -8.25 -2.12 -9.68
N ARG A 213 -9.51 -2.26 -10.08
CA ARG A 213 -10.56 -1.27 -9.72
C ARG A 213 -10.72 -1.12 -8.20
N GLU A 214 -10.62 -2.22 -7.47
CA GLU A 214 -10.71 -2.23 -6.01
C GLU A 214 -9.52 -1.47 -5.39
N ASP A 215 -8.29 -1.69 -5.92
CA ASP A 215 -7.10 -0.97 -5.48
C ASP A 215 -7.24 0.54 -5.73
N GLU A 216 -7.85 0.92 -6.86
CA GLU A 216 -8.08 2.31 -7.24
C GLU A 216 -9.12 3.00 -6.34
N SER A 217 -10.28 2.35 -6.10
CA SER A 217 -11.29 2.88 -5.19
C SER A 217 -10.74 3.01 -3.77
N GLU A 218 -9.97 2.04 -3.31
CA GLU A 218 -9.31 2.11 -2.00
C GLU A 218 -8.28 3.25 -1.95
N ALA A 219 -7.48 3.43 -3.01
CA ALA A 219 -6.50 4.51 -3.09
C ALA A 219 -7.16 5.90 -3.13
N ASP A 220 -8.31 6.04 -3.81
CA ASP A 220 -9.09 7.27 -3.77
C ASP A 220 -9.57 7.60 -2.37
N LEU A 221 -10.23 6.66 -1.70
CA LEU A 221 -10.79 6.88 -0.35
C LEU A 221 -9.70 7.21 0.67
N VAL A 222 -8.61 6.45 0.68
CA VAL A 222 -7.49 6.70 1.58
C VAL A 222 -6.76 7.99 1.23
N GLY A 223 -6.57 8.26 -0.07
CA GLY A 223 -5.94 9.49 -0.54
C GLY A 223 -6.74 10.74 -0.18
N LEU A 224 -8.07 10.68 -0.30
CA LEU A 224 -8.97 11.75 0.14
C LEU A 224 -8.89 11.98 1.65
N ASP A 225 -8.90 10.94 2.47
CA ASP A 225 -8.73 11.06 3.93
C ASP A 225 -7.41 11.74 4.29
N LEU A 226 -6.32 11.33 3.64
CA LEU A 226 -5.00 11.91 3.86
C LEU A 226 -4.97 13.40 3.52
N ALA A 227 -5.50 13.77 2.35
CA ALA A 227 -5.49 15.15 1.89
C ALA A 227 -6.44 16.05 2.73
N ALA A 228 -7.63 15.56 3.07
CA ALA A 228 -8.57 16.27 3.94
C ALA A 228 -7.98 16.52 5.33
N ARG A 229 -7.33 15.52 5.95
CA ARG A 229 -6.64 15.69 7.25
C ARG A 229 -5.46 16.65 7.18
N ALA A 230 -4.81 16.75 6.02
CA ALA A 230 -3.74 17.71 5.76
C ALA A 230 -4.26 19.14 5.50
N GLY A 231 -5.59 19.36 5.52
CA GLY A 231 -6.23 20.64 5.34
C GLY A 231 -6.53 21.03 3.89
N TYR A 232 -6.50 20.07 2.95
CA TYR A 232 -6.87 20.27 1.56
C TYR A 232 -8.35 19.96 1.32
N ASP A 233 -8.97 20.65 0.35
CA ASP A 233 -10.37 20.42 0.00
C ASP A 233 -10.57 19.11 -0.77
N PRO A 234 -11.21 18.08 -0.18
CA PRO A 234 -11.40 16.79 -0.86
C PRO A 234 -12.27 16.89 -2.12
N ARG A 235 -13.13 17.93 -2.26
CA ARG A 235 -13.93 18.16 -3.47
C ARG A 235 -13.07 18.44 -4.70
N ALA A 236 -11.80 18.82 -4.51
CA ALA A 236 -10.84 18.94 -5.61
C ALA A 236 -10.61 17.63 -6.36
N GLY A 237 -10.91 16.48 -5.76
CA GLY A 237 -10.93 15.19 -6.45
C GLY A 237 -11.87 15.17 -7.66
N ILE A 238 -13.04 15.81 -7.55
CA ILE A 238 -14.03 15.89 -8.63
C ILE A 238 -13.48 16.70 -9.80
N THR A 239 -12.93 17.89 -9.52
CA THR A 239 -12.36 18.77 -10.56
C THR A 239 -11.12 18.16 -11.20
N LEU A 240 -10.32 17.43 -10.43
CA LEU A 240 -9.18 16.66 -10.93
C LEU A 240 -9.62 15.63 -11.98
N TRP A 241 -10.64 14.80 -11.68
CA TRP A 241 -11.16 13.81 -12.61
C TRP A 241 -11.75 14.45 -13.88
N GLN A 242 -12.42 15.60 -13.75
CA GLN A 242 -12.92 16.35 -14.90
C GLN A 242 -11.77 16.84 -15.81
N LYS A 243 -10.67 17.34 -15.22
CA LYS A 243 -9.48 17.74 -15.96
C LYS A 243 -8.78 16.55 -16.63
N MET A 244 -8.67 15.42 -15.93
CA MET A 244 -8.12 14.18 -16.51
C MET A 244 -8.92 13.71 -17.73
N ALA A 245 -10.26 13.79 -17.66
CA ALA A 245 -11.11 13.43 -18.79
C ALA A 245 -10.89 14.35 -20.01
N GLN A 246 -10.63 15.64 -19.79
CA GLN A 246 -10.39 16.62 -20.85
C GLN A 246 -9.06 16.41 -21.61
N VAL A 247 -8.01 15.93 -20.92
CA VAL A 247 -6.71 15.67 -21.57
C VAL A 247 -6.64 14.28 -22.19
N ASN A 248 -7.67 13.46 -22.03
CA ASN A 248 -7.79 12.11 -22.61
C ASN A 248 -8.35 12.16 -24.04
N THR A 249 -7.76 12.99 -24.92
CA THR A 249 -8.14 13.10 -26.32
C THR A 249 -7.18 12.29 -27.20
N GLY A 250 -7.51 11.00 -27.42
CA GLY A 250 -6.66 10.09 -28.22
C GLY A 250 -6.14 8.93 -27.37
N ALA A 251 -4.81 8.82 -27.18
CA ALA A 251 -4.26 7.82 -26.27
C ALA A 251 -4.45 8.27 -24.81
N PRO A 252 -4.88 7.36 -23.90
CA PRO A 252 -5.03 7.71 -22.49
C PRO A 252 -3.71 8.26 -21.92
N PRO A 253 -3.75 9.29 -21.06
CA PRO A 253 -2.60 9.71 -20.29
C PRO A 253 -1.91 8.52 -19.60
N GLU A 254 -0.59 8.54 -19.46
CA GLU A 254 0.17 7.45 -18.84
C GLU A 254 -0.37 7.09 -17.45
N TRP A 255 -0.75 8.11 -16.67
CA TRP A 255 -1.36 7.92 -15.36
C TRP A 255 -2.66 7.10 -15.45
N LEU A 256 -3.54 7.36 -16.41
CA LEU A 256 -4.76 6.57 -16.62
C LEU A 256 -4.49 5.15 -17.15
N SER A 257 -3.30 4.89 -17.69
CA SER A 257 -2.91 3.55 -18.16
C SER A 257 -2.55 2.63 -16.99
N THR A 258 -2.02 3.18 -15.90
CA THR A 258 -1.70 2.47 -14.66
C THR A 258 -2.83 2.55 -13.63
N HIS A 259 -3.63 3.64 -13.68
CA HIS A 259 -4.77 3.94 -12.82
C HIS A 259 -6.06 4.07 -13.64
N PRO A 260 -6.69 2.96 -14.01
CA PRO A 260 -7.84 2.98 -14.91
C PRO A 260 -9.02 3.75 -14.28
N ALA A 261 -9.57 4.68 -15.08
CA ALA A 261 -10.78 5.38 -14.73
C ALA A 261 -11.95 4.40 -14.69
N GLY A 262 -12.48 4.14 -13.51
CA GLY A 262 -13.76 3.47 -13.33
C GLY A 262 -14.90 4.47 -13.57
N SER A 263 -16.03 4.03 -14.16
CA SER A 263 -17.21 4.88 -14.36
C SER A 263 -17.78 5.46 -13.08
N ASN A 264 -17.43 4.91 -11.90
CA ASN A 264 -18.00 5.26 -10.60
C ASN A 264 -17.06 6.08 -9.72
N ARG A 265 -15.78 6.31 -10.10
CA ARG A 265 -14.79 6.97 -9.21
C ARG A 265 -15.22 8.36 -8.74
N ILE A 266 -15.87 9.15 -9.63
CA ILE A 266 -16.39 10.47 -9.24
C ILE A 266 -17.59 10.35 -8.28
N ALA A 267 -18.40 9.28 -8.41
CA ALA A 267 -19.55 9.08 -7.54
C ALA A 267 -19.17 8.52 -6.16
N GLU A 268 -18.00 7.91 -6.04
CA GLU A 268 -17.45 7.36 -4.80
C GLU A 268 -16.70 8.44 -3.97
N ILE A 269 -16.26 9.51 -4.61
CA ILE A 269 -15.67 10.72 -4.01
C ILE A 269 -16.77 11.67 -3.51
#